data_54ef9853d80f7e71491a469453fc4038
#
_entry.id   54ef9853d80f7e71491a469453fc4038
#
_cell.length_a   1.000
_cell.length_b   1.000
_cell.length_c   1.000
_cell.angle_alpha   90.00
_cell.angle_beta   90.00
_cell.angle_gamma   90.00
#
_symmetry.space_group_name_H-M   'P 1'
#
loop_
_entity.id
_entity.type
_entity.pdbx_description
1 polymer ?
#
loop_
_entity_poly.entity_id
_entity_poly.type
_entity_poly.pdbx_seq_one_letter_code
_entity_poly.pdbx_strand_id
1 'polypeptide(L)'
;LAQWRLSRFNRIWPTFAQALARLWLQRTVRRLSSVEDLQNLIAPALSRMIKKTSRFSVSGIEHLDLTQARVYLSNHRDIILDAAYANYALHRMGALTMSLAIGDNLLSKQWVADLMRLNKSFVVKRNLGGPRALLAATKLLARFIRQSVTQDYNPIWIAQREGRAKDGCDVTEPAVIKMLTLSRRPNETRESVLKSLNIVPLVIAYELDPCDVLKAAELSAGATYTKAEFEDVASMSLGIMGQKGCVHLHFGDPLDPELDVAGVVSAIDQQMVAYYRLYRTNVWAW
;
A
#
# COMPACT_ATOMS: atom_id res chain seq x y z
N LEU A 1 4.66 -16.42 -13.05
CA LEU A 1 4.96 -15.82 -14.39
C LEU A 1 5.55 -16.88 -15.34
N ALA A 2 6.53 -17.67 -14.89
CA ALA A 2 7.16 -18.72 -15.69
C ALA A 2 6.18 -19.86 -16.06
N GLN A 3 5.36 -20.30 -15.12
CA GLN A 3 4.34 -21.34 -15.36
C GLN A 3 3.26 -20.89 -16.35
N TRP A 4 2.91 -19.60 -16.35
CA TRP A 4 1.87 -19.09 -17.24
C TRP A 4 2.33 -18.98 -18.70
N ARG A 5 3.58 -18.60 -18.98
CA ARG A 5 4.12 -18.54 -20.35
C ARG A 5 4.37 -19.93 -20.96
N LEU A 6 4.54 -20.94 -20.12
CA LEU A 6 4.92 -22.29 -20.53
C LEU A 6 3.81 -23.33 -20.27
N SER A 7 2.56 -22.90 -20.03
CA SER A 7 1.46 -23.79 -19.70
C SER A 7 1.20 -24.91 -20.73
N ARG A 8 1.42 -24.62 -22.03
CA ARG A 8 1.34 -25.64 -23.09
C ARG A 8 2.54 -26.61 -23.09
N PHE A 9 3.74 -26.12 -22.81
CA PHE A 9 4.96 -26.94 -22.71
C PHE A 9 5.01 -27.75 -21.42
N ASN A 10 4.46 -27.22 -20.32
CA ASN A 10 4.43 -27.89 -19.01
C ASN A 10 3.57 -29.18 -19.03
N ARG A 11 2.67 -29.33 -19.99
CA ARG A 11 1.86 -30.53 -20.17
C ARG A 11 2.62 -31.70 -20.81
N ILE A 12 3.67 -31.40 -21.56
CA ILE A 12 4.44 -32.40 -22.35
C ILE A 12 5.79 -32.72 -21.68
N TRP A 13 6.47 -31.71 -21.06
CA TRP A 13 7.78 -31.88 -20.40
C TRP A 13 7.95 -30.94 -19.21
N PRO A 14 7.37 -31.28 -18.05
CA PRO A 14 7.36 -30.38 -16.89
C PRO A 14 8.75 -30.01 -16.37
N THR A 15 9.70 -30.93 -16.37
CA THR A 15 11.07 -30.71 -15.90
C THR A 15 11.88 -29.78 -16.81
N PHE A 16 11.76 -29.94 -18.10
CA PHE A 16 12.44 -29.10 -19.09
C PHE A 16 11.88 -27.67 -19.13
N ALA A 17 10.54 -27.55 -19.05
CA ALA A 17 9.87 -26.26 -18.96
C ALA A 17 10.24 -25.51 -17.67
N GLN A 18 10.38 -26.22 -16.56
CA GLN A 18 10.85 -25.64 -15.29
C GLN A 18 12.33 -25.21 -15.37
N ALA A 19 13.20 -26.00 -16.00
CA ALA A 19 14.61 -25.64 -16.16
C ALA A 19 14.78 -24.39 -17.04
N LEU A 20 14.07 -24.33 -18.18
CA LEU A 20 14.06 -23.13 -19.02
C LEU A 20 13.50 -21.91 -18.31
N ALA A 21 12.43 -22.07 -17.53
CA ALA A 21 11.85 -21.00 -16.75
C ALA A 21 12.82 -20.49 -15.67
N ARG A 22 13.54 -21.39 -14.98
CA ARG A 22 14.59 -21.05 -14.02
C ARG A 22 15.74 -20.29 -14.67
N LEU A 23 16.23 -20.76 -15.82
CA LEU A 23 17.32 -20.13 -16.55
C LEU A 23 16.94 -18.73 -17.06
N TRP A 24 15.71 -18.60 -17.57
CA TRP A 24 15.17 -17.30 -17.98
C TRP A 24 15.03 -16.35 -16.80
N LEU A 25 14.48 -16.84 -15.68
CA LEU A 25 14.33 -16.05 -14.46
C LEU A 25 15.69 -15.62 -13.90
N GLN A 26 16.65 -16.54 -13.80
CA GLN A 26 18.01 -16.24 -13.35
C GLN A 26 18.70 -15.20 -14.23
N ARG A 27 18.60 -15.32 -15.57
CA ARG A 27 19.15 -14.31 -16.49
C ARG A 27 18.46 -12.96 -16.36
N THR A 28 17.14 -12.96 -16.17
CA THR A 28 16.37 -11.72 -16.00
C THR A 28 16.73 -11.04 -14.69
N VAL A 29 16.76 -11.80 -13.59
CA VAL A 29 17.12 -11.26 -12.27
C VAL A 29 18.56 -10.73 -12.23
N ARG A 30 19.51 -11.40 -12.89
CA ARG A 30 20.91 -10.93 -12.97
C ARG A 30 21.07 -9.59 -13.73
N ARG A 31 20.09 -9.18 -14.50
CA ARG A 31 20.08 -7.90 -15.23
C ARG A 31 19.44 -6.76 -14.44
N LEU A 32 18.78 -7.11 -13.34
CA LEU A 32 18.17 -6.09 -12.46
C LEU A 32 19.26 -5.48 -11.60
N SER A 33 19.50 -4.19 -11.77
CA SER A 33 20.47 -3.41 -11.01
C SER A 33 19.81 -2.39 -10.09
N SER A 34 18.54 -2.12 -10.31
CA SER A 34 17.77 -1.13 -9.56
C SER A 34 16.35 -1.61 -9.25
N VAL A 35 15.69 -0.91 -8.32
CA VAL A 35 14.27 -1.09 -8.04
C VAL A 35 13.42 -0.74 -9.26
N GLU A 36 13.84 0.27 -10.02
CA GLU A 36 13.18 0.70 -11.25
C GLU A 36 13.18 -0.41 -12.31
N ASP A 37 14.31 -1.10 -12.51
CA ASP A 37 14.39 -2.26 -13.41
C ASP A 37 13.38 -3.35 -13.03
N LEU A 38 13.25 -3.61 -11.71
CA LEU A 38 12.27 -4.57 -11.21
C LEU A 38 10.84 -4.10 -11.47
N GLN A 39 10.55 -2.83 -11.24
CA GLN A 39 9.23 -2.25 -11.48
C GLN A 39 8.86 -2.27 -12.96
N ASN A 40 9.79 -1.92 -13.85
CA ASN A 40 9.64 -2.03 -15.30
C ASN A 40 9.39 -3.48 -15.75
N LEU A 41 10.03 -4.44 -15.12
CA LEU A 41 9.79 -5.86 -15.39
C LEU A 41 8.40 -6.33 -14.94
N ILE A 42 7.92 -5.85 -13.79
CA ILE A 42 6.64 -6.25 -13.20
C ILE A 42 5.45 -5.49 -13.82
N ALA A 43 5.63 -4.23 -14.21
CA ALA A 43 4.57 -3.35 -14.68
C ALA A 43 3.68 -3.96 -15.80
N PRO A 44 4.20 -4.67 -16.83
CA PRO A 44 3.35 -5.30 -17.83
C PRO A 44 2.48 -6.43 -17.28
N ALA A 45 2.95 -7.17 -16.28
CA ALA A 45 2.17 -8.23 -15.63
C ALA A 45 1.09 -7.63 -14.71
N LEU A 46 1.43 -6.59 -13.96
CA LEU A 46 0.51 -5.82 -13.13
C LEU A 46 -0.58 -5.17 -14.01
N SER A 47 -0.21 -4.53 -15.11
CA SER A 47 -1.16 -3.95 -16.07
C SER A 47 -2.16 -4.96 -16.60
N ARG A 48 -1.70 -6.17 -16.96
CA ARG A 48 -2.57 -7.25 -17.43
C ARG A 48 -3.50 -7.75 -16.34
N MET A 49 -3.00 -7.89 -15.11
CA MET A 49 -3.81 -8.28 -13.95
C MET A 49 -4.90 -7.23 -13.69
N ILE A 50 -4.54 -5.95 -13.63
CA ILE A 50 -5.47 -4.84 -13.44
C ILE A 50 -6.58 -4.88 -14.49
N LYS A 51 -6.21 -4.93 -15.79
CA LYS A 51 -7.18 -4.99 -16.90
C LYS A 51 -8.08 -6.23 -16.89
N LYS A 52 -7.60 -7.35 -16.36
CA LYS A 52 -8.36 -8.60 -16.28
C LYS A 52 -9.33 -8.62 -15.11
N THR A 53 -8.99 -7.97 -14.00
CA THR A 53 -9.73 -8.09 -12.73
C THR A 53 -10.47 -6.84 -12.32
N SER A 54 -10.25 -5.70 -13.02
CA SER A 54 -10.88 -4.43 -12.67
C SER A 54 -10.99 -3.46 -13.85
N ARG A 55 -11.94 -2.53 -13.74
CA ARG A 55 -11.99 -1.29 -14.52
C ARG A 55 -11.35 -0.20 -13.67
N PHE A 56 -10.06 0.03 -13.87
CA PHE A 56 -9.28 0.97 -13.05
C PHE A 56 -9.35 2.39 -13.61
N SER A 57 -9.60 3.35 -12.73
CA SER A 57 -9.61 4.80 -13.03
C SER A 57 -8.86 5.58 -11.96
N VAL A 58 -8.29 6.71 -12.36
CA VAL A 58 -7.52 7.61 -11.49
C VAL A 58 -8.03 9.03 -11.68
N SER A 59 -8.00 9.84 -10.61
CA SER A 59 -8.26 11.29 -10.66
C SER A 59 -7.43 12.02 -9.60
N GLY A 60 -7.32 13.33 -9.72
CA GLY A 60 -6.61 14.21 -8.78
C GLY A 60 -5.08 14.23 -8.95
N ILE A 61 -4.50 13.22 -9.59
CA ILE A 61 -3.05 13.14 -9.83
C ILE A 61 -2.56 14.26 -10.76
N GLU A 62 -3.42 14.76 -11.62
CA GLU A 62 -3.16 15.84 -12.59
C GLU A 62 -2.93 17.20 -11.94
N HIS A 63 -3.35 17.38 -10.69
CA HIS A 63 -3.18 18.62 -9.92
C HIS A 63 -1.94 18.60 -9.02
N LEU A 64 -1.25 17.46 -8.92
CA LEU A 64 -0.09 17.31 -8.07
C LEU A 64 1.21 17.59 -8.82
N ASP A 65 2.10 18.34 -8.19
CA ASP A 65 3.50 18.40 -8.62
C ASP A 65 4.19 17.09 -8.25
N LEU A 66 4.30 16.17 -9.21
CA LEU A 66 4.87 14.84 -9.01
C LEU A 66 6.40 14.83 -8.83
N THR A 67 7.05 15.97 -8.93
CA THR A 67 8.51 16.11 -8.63
C THR A 67 8.77 16.24 -7.14
N GLN A 68 7.74 16.61 -6.36
CA GLN A 68 7.83 16.74 -4.90
C GLN A 68 7.56 15.42 -4.21
N ALA A 69 8.50 14.98 -3.37
CA ALA A 69 8.25 13.87 -2.48
C ALA A 69 7.27 14.25 -1.36
N ARG A 70 6.44 13.30 -0.95
CA ARG A 70 5.39 13.52 0.03
C ARG A 70 4.97 12.24 0.73
N VAL A 71 4.24 12.38 1.83
CA VAL A 71 3.56 11.25 2.47
C VAL A 71 2.15 11.13 1.89
N TYR A 72 1.86 10.01 1.26
CA TYR A 72 0.50 9.63 0.88
C TYR A 72 -0.14 8.84 2.00
N LEU A 73 -1.21 9.39 2.57
CA LEU A 73 -2.00 8.77 3.63
C LEU A 73 -3.27 8.19 3.02
N SER A 74 -3.40 6.86 3.05
CA SER A 74 -4.43 6.14 2.31
C SER A 74 -5.37 5.38 3.23
N ASN A 75 -6.65 5.30 2.87
CA ASN A 75 -7.48 4.21 3.37
C ASN A 75 -6.87 2.87 2.92
N HIS A 76 -7.23 1.78 3.61
CA HIS A 76 -6.60 0.48 3.39
C HIS A 76 -7.63 -0.63 3.25
N ARG A 77 -7.80 -1.14 2.03
CA ARG A 77 -8.80 -2.16 1.68
C ARG A 77 -8.17 -3.52 1.38
N ASP A 78 -7.03 -3.52 0.67
CA ASP A 78 -6.33 -4.74 0.23
C ASP A 78 -4.86 -4.72 0.67
N ILE A 79 -4.32 -5.87 1.08
CA ILE A 79 -2.95 -5.98 1.65
C ILE A 79 -1.88 -5.48 0.67
N ILE A 80 -2.03 -5.79 -0.61
CA ILE A 80 -1.02 -5.50 -1.65
C ILE A 80 -1.53 -4.46 -2.63
N LEU A 81 -2.81 -4.56 -3.03
CA LEU A 81 -3.28 -3.88 -4.22
C LEU A 81 -3.50 -2.38 -4.04
N ASP A 82 -3.80 -1.90 -2.84
CA ASP A 82 -3.95 -0.45 -2.63
C ASP A 82 -2.68 0.29 -3.04
N ALA A 83 -1.55 -0.11 -2.47
CA ALA A 83 -0.25 0.45 -2.80
C ALA A 83 0.20 0.10 -4.24
N ALA A 84 -0.16 -1.08 -4.75
CA ALA A 84 0.17 -1.49 -6.11
C ALA A 84 -0.57 -0.66 -7.17
N TYR A 85 -1.86 -0.36 -6.98
CA TYR A 85 -2.62 0.54 -7.85
C TYR A 85 -2.06 1.95 -7.83
N ALA A 86 -1.72 2.45 -6.63
CA ALA A 86 -1.16 3.79 -6.47
C ALA A 86 0.23 3.91 -7.13
N ASN A 87 1.13 2.95 -6.90
CA ASN A 87 2.43 2.91 -7.56
C ASN A 87 2.32 2.70 -9.08
N TYR A 88 1.33 1.92 -9.54
CA TYR A 88 1.05 1.76 -10.97
C TYR A 88 0.60 3.08 -11.61
N ALA A 89 -0.24 3.86 -10.93
CA ALA A 89 -0.65 5.18 -11.41
C ALA A 89 0.54 6.14 -11.52
N LEU A 90 1.36 6.25 -10.48
CA LEU A 90 2.57 7.09 -10.48
C LEU A 90 3.57 6.66 -11.57
N HIS A 91 3.85 5.35 -11.67
CA HIS A 91 4.76 4.81 -12.69
C HIS A 91 4.30 5.13 -14.11
N ARG A 92 3.00 5.07 -14.39
CA ARG A 92 2.44 5.45 -15.69
C ARG A 92 2.60 6.93 -16.03
N MET A 93 2.68 7.79 -15.02
CA MET A 93 2.94 9.24 -15.16
C MET A 93 4.44 9.56 -15.21
N GLY A 94 5.32 8.54 -15.16
CA GLY A 94 6.77 8.74 -15.10
C GLY A 94 7.27 9.30 -13.77
N ALA A 95 6.44 9.25 -12.71
CA ALA A 95 6.79 9.74 -11.39
C ALA A 95 7.47 8.67 -10.54
N LEU A 96 8.17 9.12 -9.48
CA LEU A 96 8.75 8.23 -8.50
C LEU A 96 7.67 7.43 -7.77
N THR A 97 7.86 6.12 -7.71
CA THR A 97 7.00 5.23 -6.94
C THR A 97 7.28 5.35 -5.45
N MET A 98 6.24 5.16 -4.64
CA MET A 98 6.29 5.28 -3.19
C MET A 98 7.00 4.10 -2.52
N SER A 99 7.70 4.38 -1.43
CA SER A 99 8.10 3.35 -0.46
C SER A 99 6.94 3.02 0.47
N LEU A 100 6.78 1.73 0.79
CA LEU A 100 5.57 1.22 1.43
C LEU A 100 5.81 0.86 2.89
N ALA A 101 5.00 1.40 3.80
CA ALA A 101 4.97 1.01 5.20
C ALA A 101 4.25 -0.34 5.34
N ILE A 102 4.93 -1.37 5.81
CA ILE A 102 4.36 -2.72 6.01
C ILE A 102 4.55 -3.20 7.45
N GLY A 103 3.56 -3.90 7.99
CA GLY A 103 3.67 -4.51 9.31
C GLY A 103 4.64 -5.70 9.32
N ASP A 104 5.33 -5.90 10.44
CA ASP A 104 6.27 -7.00 10.65
C ASP A 104 5.62 -8.40 10.59
N ASN A 105 4.30 -8.50 10.81
CA ASN A 105 3.52 -9.73 10.65
C ASN A 105 3.58 -10.32 9.22
N LEU A 106 3.73 -9.49 8.19
CA LEU A 106 3.84 -9.93 6.79
C LEU A 106 5.21 -10.55 6.47
N LEU A 107 6.20 -10.41 7.33
CA LEU A 107 7.57 -10.87 7.11
C LEU A 107 7.85 -12.27 7.65
N SER A 108 6.83 -13.02 8.07
CA SER A 108 6.95 -14.37 8.64
C SER A 108 7.61 -15.39 7.69
N LYS A 109 7.48 -15.17 6.38
CA LYS A 109 8.13 -16.01 5.34
C LYS A 109 9.23 -15.21 4.65
N GLN A 110 10.44 -15.78 4.58
CA GLN A 110 11.63 -15.13 4.02
C GLN A 110 11.38 -14.61 2.57
N TRP A 111 10.76 -15.42 1.72
CA TRP A 111 10.49 -15.00 0.33
C TRP A 111 9.52 -13.81 0.24
N VAL A 112 8.56 -13.69 1.18
CA VAL A 112 7.66 -12.52 1.26
C VAL A 112 8.46 -11.31 1.69
N ALA A 113 9.30 -11.46 2.72
CA ALA A 113 10.17 -10.39 3.20
C ALA A 113 11.08 -9.86 2.08
N ASP A 114 11.67 -10.76 1.29
CA ASP A 114 12.54 -10.38 0.17
C ASP A 114 11.77 -9.67 -0.95
N LEU A 115 10.57 -10.16 -1.29
CA LEU A 115 9.71 -9.51 -2.27
C LEU A 115 9.30 -8.09 -1.82
N MET A 116 8.94 -7.94 -0.55
CA MET A 116 8.55 -6.64 0.00
C MET A 116 9.74 -5.66 0.03
N ARG A 117 10.94 -6.12 0.42
CA ARG A 117 12.16 -5.29 0.37
C ARG A 117 12.50 -4.86 -1.05
N LEU A 118 12.41 -5.75 -2.03
CA LEU A 118 12.61 -5.44 -3.43
C LEU A 118 11.61 -4.41 -3.98
N ASN A 119 10.43 -4.29 -3.36
CA ASN A 119 9.42 -3.30 -3.75
C ASN A 119 9.46 -2.04 -2.85
N LYS A 120 10.64 -1.61 -2.41
CA LYS A 120 10.85 -0.40 -1.59
C LYS A 120 10.05 -0.40 -0.26
N SER A 121 9.71 -1.58 0.30
CA SER A 121 8.96 -1.61 1.55
C SER A 121 9.87 -1.48 2.76
N PHE A 122 9.40 -0.76 3.77
CA PHE A 122 10.05 -0.66 5.08
C PHE A 122 9.12 -1.16 6.18
N VAL A 123 9.73 -1.63 7.28
CA VAL A 123 9.01 -2.39 8.30
C VAL A 123 8.55 -1.50 9.44
N VAL A 124 7.26 -1.58 9.75
CA VAL A 124 6.66 -1.03 10.97
C VAL A 124 6.66 -2.12 12.03
N LYS A 125 7.54 -1.99 13.03
CA LYS A 125 7.61 -2.93 14.16
C LYS A 125 6.46 -2.66 15.13
N ARG A 126 5.69 -3.69 15.45
CA ARG A 126 4.51 -3.61 16.32
C ARG A 126 4.70 -4.35 17.65
N ASN A 127 5.25 -5.57 17.59
CA ASN A 127 5.42 -6.43 18.76
C ASN A 127 6.83 -6.28 19.34
N LEU A 128 7.02 -5.27 20.19
CA LEU A 128 8.25 -5.00 20.88
C LEU A 128 8.07 -5.17 22.39
N GLY A 129 9.10 -5.66 23.07
CA GLY A 129 9.08 -6.06 24.49
C GLY A 129 8.85 -4.93 25.51
N GLY A 130 7.92 -4.00 25.22
CA GLY A 130 7.44 -3.00 26.17
C GLY A 130 7.32 -1.58 25.59
N PRO A 131 6.69 -0.64 26.35
CA PRO A 131 6.36 0.70 25.88
C PRO A 131 7.58 1.55 25.47
N ARG A 132 8.71 1.38 26.17
CA ARG A 132 9.95 2.13 25.87
C ARG A 132 10.55 1.70 24.52
N ALA A 133 10.59 0.38 24.26
CA ALA A 133 11.07 -0.16 23.00
C ALA A 133 10.16 0.22 21.83
N LEU A 134 8.85 0.18 22.04
CA LEU A 134 7.86 0.64 21.05
C LEU A 134 8.05 2.12 20.72
N LEU A 135 8.18 2.99 21.73
CA LEU A 135 8.41 4.41 21.52
C LEU A 135 9.72 4.68 20.75
N ALA A 136 10.79 3.96 21.08
CA ALA A 136 12.07 4.11 20.38
C ALA A 136 11.96 3.71 18.91
N ALA A 137 11.31 2.59 18.62
CA ALA A 137 11.08 2.13 17.24
C ALA A 137 10.17 3.09 16.45
N THR A 138 9.13 3.62 17.10
CA THR A 138 8.21 4.60 16.49
C THR A 138 8.92 5.92 16.19
N LYS A 139 9.81 6.40 17.07
CA LYS A 139 10.65 7.57 16.79
C LYS A 139 11.62 7.32 15.62
N LEU A 140 12.22 6.14 15.56
CA LEU A 140 13.10 5.77 14.44
C LEU A 140 12.32 5.75 13.12
N LEU A 141 11.14 5.16 13.12
CA LEU A 141 10.23 5.12 11.96
C LEU A 141 9.86 6.55 11.50
N ALA A 142 9.46 7.42 12.42
CA ALA A 142 9.11 8.81 12.11
C ALA A 142 10.30 9.57 11.49
N ARG A 143 11.51 9.36 12.02
CA ARG A 143 12.74 9.96 11.47
C ARG A 143 13.04 9.45 10.07
N PHE A 144 12.92 8.13 9.85
CA PHE A 144 13.10 7.52 8.54
C PHE A 144 12.13 8.11 7.51
N ILE A 145 10.83 8.19 7.85
CA ILE A 145 9.80 8.76 6.96
C ILE A 145 10.15 10.20 6.60
N ARG A 146 10.49 11.02 7.62
CA ARG A 146 10.84 12.41 7.38
C ARG A 146 12.09 12.54 6.51
N GLN A 147 13.16 11.80 6.80
CA GLN A 147 14.37 11.78 6.00
C GLN A 147 14.05 11.37 4.55
N SER A 148 13.31 10.30 4.36
CA SER A 148 12.93 9.84 3.02
C SER A 148 12.24 10.92 2.20
N VAL A 149 11.32 11.68 2.79
CA VAL A 149 10.59 12.73 2.07
C VAL A 149 11.43 13.99 1.89
N THR A 150 12.14 14.45 2.94
CA THR A 150 12.78 15.78 2.93
C THR A 150 14.22 15.79 2.46
N GLN A 151 14.92 14.67 2.46
CA GLN A 151 16.34 14.57 2.10
C GLN A 151 16.57 13.62 0.91
N ASP A 152 15.92 12.44 0.94
CA ASP A 152 16.10 11.43 -0.11
C ASP A 152 15.12 11.65 -1.29
N TYR A 153 14.20 12.61 -1.17
CA TYR A 153 13.15 12.93 -2.15
C TYR A 153 12.35 11.72 -2.60
N ASN A 154 12.07 10.80 -1.67
CA ASN A 154 11.41 9.53 -1.93
C ASN A 154 10.02 9.54 -1.30
N PRO A 155 8.93 9.44 -2.09
CA PRO A 155 7.57 9.47 -1.56
C PRO A 155 7.27 8.21 -0.75
N ILE A 156 6.38 8.36 0.24
CA ILE A 156 6.01 7.33 1.21
C ILE A 156 4.51 7.06 1.14
N TRP A 157 4.12 5.80 1.14
CA TRP A 157 2.73 5.36 1.35
C TRP A 157 2.55 4.81 2.76
N ILE A 158 1.53 5.27 3.45
CA ILE A 158 1.13 4.80 4.79
C ILE A 158 -0.38 4.67 4.84
N ALA A 159 -0.89 3.58 5.44
CA ALA A 159 -2.30 3.46 5.76
C ALA A 159 -2.70 4.44 6.88
N GLN A 160 -3.87 5.04 6.78
CA GLN A 160 -4.41 6.00 7.77
C GLN A 160 -4.73 5.37 9.13
N ARG A 161 -4.80 4.05 9.19
CA ARG A 161 -5.03 3.27 10.41
C ARG A 161 -4.35 1.91 10.33
N GLU A 162 -4.25 1.26 11.48
CA GLU A 162 -3.76 -0.12 11.52
C GLU A 162 -4.80 -1.10 10.97
N GLY A 163 -4.35 -2.00 10.12
CA GLY A 163 -5.19 -3.04 9.51
C GLY A 163 -6.07 -2.52 8.37
N ARG A 164 -6.68 -3.49 7.66
CA ARG A 164 -7.58 -3.19 6.55
C ARG A 164 -8.97 -2.81 7.07
N ALA A 165 -9.62 -1.84 6.44
CA ALA A 165 -11.04 -1.59 6.66
C ALA A 165 -11.86 -2.80 6.16
N LYS A 166 -12.85 -3.23 6.97
CA LYS A 166 -13.66 -4.41 6.71
C LYS A 166 -15.10 -4.06 6.38
N ASP A 167 -15.57 -2.94 6.91
CA ASP A 167 -16.96 -2.45 6.84
C ASP A 167 -17.13 -1.20 5.97
N GLY A 168 -16.04 -0.64 5.44
CA GLY A 168 -16.08 0.62 4.69
C GLY A 168 -16.03 1.89 5.54
N CYS A 169 -16.02 1.78 6.88
CA CYS A 169 -15.82 2.90 7.80
C CYS A 169 -14.34 3.23 7.92
N ASP A 170 -13.85 4.02 6.97
CA ASP A 170 -12.45 4.43 6.90
C ASP A 170 -12.23 5.74 7.67
N VAL A 171 -11.83 5.65 8.94
CA VAL A 171 -11.53 6.78 9.81
C VAL A 171 -10.04 6.85 10.09
N THR A 172 -9.48 8.04 10.01
CA THR A 172 -8.06 8.29 10.28
C THR A 172 -7.74 8.13 11.76
N GLU A 173 -6.76 7.31 12.08
CA GLU A 173 -6.31 7.11 13.45
C GLU A 173 -5.34 8.22 13.87
N PRO A 174 -5.70 9.06 14.89
CA PRO A 174 -4.85 10.17 15.32
C PRO A 174 -3.45 9.73 15.76
N ALA A 175 -3.30 8.46 16.16
CA ALA A 175 -2.01 7.88 16.53
C ALA A 175 -1.01 7.87 15.36
N VAL A 176 -1.49 7.67 14.12
CA VAL A 176 -0.65 7.71 12.91
C VAL A 176 -0.08 9.11 12.70
N ILE A 177 -0.91 10.16 12.83
CA ILE A 177 -0.47 11.54 12.68
C ILE A 177 0.49 11.95 13.82
N LYS A 178 0.16 11.57 15.06
CA LYS A 178 1.06 11.78 16.20
C LYS A 178 2.40 11.08 16.01
N MET A 179 2.41 9.87 15.49
CA MET A 179 3.64 9.13 15.17
C MET A 179 4.53 9.92 14.21
N LEU A 180 3.99 10.49 13.14
CA LEU A 180 4.75 11.29 12.18
C LEU A 180 5.45 12.48 12.86
N THR A 181 4.81 13.12 13.86
CA THR A 181 5.40 14.24 14.60
C THR A 181 6.54 13.87 15.55
N LEU A 182 6.77 12.56 15.82
CA LEU A 182 7.86 12.11 16.72
C LEU A 182 9.26 12.29 16.12
N SER A 183 9.38 12.65 14.84
CA SER A 183 10.64 13.06 14.21
C SER A 183 11.09 14.47 14.58
N ARG A 184 10.30 15.20 15.35
CA ARG A 184 10.54 16.58 15.79
C ARG A 184 11.89 16.76 16.51
N ARG A 185 12.63 17.78 16.14
CA ARG A 185 13.83 18.26 16.85
C ARG A 185 13.43 19.18 18.03
N PRO A 186 14.34 19.46 18.98
CA PRO A 186 14.01 20.26 20.17
C PRO A 186 13.36 21.64 19.90
N ASN A 187 13.76 22.31 18.83
CA ASN A 187 13.29 23.66 18.48
C ASN A 187 12.23 23.69 17.37
N GLU A 188 11.62 22.54 17.06
CA GLU A 188 10.59 22.44 16.02
C GLU A 188 9.22 22.27 16.66
N THR A 189 8.17 22.79 16.02
CA THR A 189 6.77 22.50 16.37
C THR A 189 6.29 21.21 15.67
N ARG A 190 5.17 20.65 16.10
CA ARG A 190 4.55 19.50 15.42
C ARG A 190 4.05 19.87 14.03
N GLU A 191 3.48 21.06 13.92
CA GLU A 191 2.96 21.65 12.67
C GLU A 191 4.08 21.79 11.64
N SER A 192 5.27 22.29 12.05
CA SER A 192 6.41 22.41 11.15
C SER A 192 6.89 21.06 10.61
N VAL A 193 6.79 20.00 11.41
CA VAL A 193 7.08 18.63 10.94
C VAL A 193 6.03 18.17 9.95
N LEU A 194 4.74 18.32 10.25
CA LEU A 194 3.64 17.93 9.35
C LEU A 194 3.73 18.68 8.02
N LYS A 195 3.99 19.98 8.05
CA LYS A 195 4.28 20.81 6.87
C LYS A 195 5.41 20.23 6.01
N SER A 196 6.51 19.81 6.65
CA SER A 196 7.68 19.25 5.93
C SER A 196 7.39 17.91 5.24
N LEU A 197 6.36 17.20 5.65
CA LEU A 197 5.95 15.90 5.08
C LEU A 197 5.05 16.02 3.86
N ASN A 198 4.49 17.22 3.57
CA ASN A 198 3.64 17.49 2.42
C ASN A 198 2.56 16.39 2.25
N ILE A 199 1.72 16.21 3.28
CA ILE A 199 0.78 15.08 3.34
C ILE A 199 -0.32 15.25 2.30
N VAL A 200 -0.59 14.18 1.55
CA VAL A 200 -1.67 14.08 0.57
C VAL A 200 -2.53 12.86 0.90
N PRO A 201 -3.84 13.03 1.11
CA PRO A 201 -4.76 11.90 1.22
C PRO A 201 -4.84 11.12 -0.09
N LEU A 202 -4.92 9.80 0.01
CA LEU A 202 -5.07 8.92 -1.14
C LEU A 202 -6.28 8.02 -0.89
N VAL A 203 -7.31 8.14 -1.74
CA VAL A 203 -8.58 7.45 -1.56
C VAL A 203 -8.72 6.34 -2.59
N ILE A 204 -8.86 5.10 -2.14
CA ILE A 204 -9.11 3.98 -3.03
C ILE A 204 -10.48 3.37 -2.74
N ALA A 205 -11.29 3.23 -3.78
CA ALA A 205 -12.63 2.64 -3.72
C ALA A 205 -12.72 1.43 -4.65
N TYR A 206 -13.19 0.33 -4.10
CA TYR A 206 -13.46 -0.92 -4.82
C TYR A 206 -14.97 -1.14 -4.94
N GLU A 207 -15.45 -1.47 -6.15
CA GLU A 207 -16.84 -1.89 -6.34
C GLU A 207 -17.12 -3.23 -5.68
N LEU A 208 -16.20 -4.19 -5.86
CA LEU A 208 -16.25 -5.52 -5.25
C LEU A 208 -14.97 -5.77 -4.47
N ASP A 209 -15.10 -6.29 -3.27
CA ASP A 209 -13.95 -6.69 -2.45
C ASP A 209 -13.79 -8.22 -2.53
N PRO A 210 -12.71 -8.73 -3.15
CA PRO A 210 -12.50 -10.18 -3.24
C PRO A 210 -12.37 -10.90 -1.90
N CYS A 211 -12.13 -10.16 -0.82
CA CYS A 211 -12.00 -10.67 0.54
C CYS A 211 -13.25 -10.41 1.40
N ASP A 212 -14.38 -10.02 0.81
CA ASP A 212 -15.61 -9.64 1.53
C ASP A 212 -16.09 -10.73 2.49
N VAL A 213 -16.15 -11.99 2.07
CA VAL A 213 -16.55 -13.12 2.92
C VAL A 213 -15.60 -13.30 4.11
N LEU A 214 -14.28 -13.18 3.90
CA LEU A 214 -13.30 -13.30 4.98
C LEU A 214 -13.44 -12.13 5.97
N LYS A 215 -13.65 -10.93 5.46
CA LYS A 215 -13.86 -9.72 6.28
C LYS A 215 -15.17 -9.79 7.07
N ALA A 216 -16.25 -10.27 6.45
CA ALA A 216 -17.52 -10.46 7.12
C ALA A 216 -17.44 -11.53 8.24
N ALA A 217 -16.73 -12.64 8.00
CA ALA A 217 -16.47 -13.66 9.01
C ALA A 217 -15.66 -13.10 10.19
N GLU A 218 -14.64 -12.31 9.94
CA GLU A 218 -13.84 -11.65 10.98
C GLU A 218 -14.69 -10.67 11.81
N LEU A 219 -15.53 -9.85 11.16
CA LEU A 219 -16.45 -8.93 11.84
C LEU A 219 -17.48 -9.67 12.69
N SER A 220 -18.07 -10.76 12.15
CA SER A 220 -19.08 -11.55 12.86
C SER A 220 -18.50 -12.24 14.10
N ALA A 221 -17.27 -12.72 14.02
CA ALA A 221 -16.59 -13.35 15.16
C ALA A 221 -16.08 -12.33 16.20
N GLY A 222 -15.88 -11.09 15.82
CA GLY A 222 -15.44 -10.01 16.71
C GLY A 222 -14.16 -10.37 17.48
N ALA A 223 -14.20 -10.18 18.80
CA ALA A 223 -13.04 -10.40 19.67
C ALA A 223 -12.59 -11.88 19.77
N THR A 224 -13.42 -12.81 19.33
CA THR A 224 -13.10 -14.26 19.35
C THR A 224 -12.39 -14.73 18.08
N TYR A 225 -12.25 -13.85 17.09
CA TYR A 225 -11.59 -14.18 15.84
C TYR A 225 -10.11 -14.48 16.02
N THR A 226 -9.69 -15.65 15.55
CA THR A 226 -8.29 -16.02 15.53
C THR A 226 -7.87 -16.27 14.08
N LYS A 227 -6.91 -15.50 13.60
CA LYS A 227 -6.38 -15.65 12.24
C LYS A 227 -5.76 -17.03 12.03
N ALA A 228 -6.12 -17.69 10.93
CA ALA A 228 -5.44 -18.89 10.49
C ALA A 228 -4.01 -18.60 10.02
N GLU A 229 -3.12 -19.60 10.11
CA GLU A 229 -1.65 -19.43 9.84
C GLU A 229 -1.34 -18.81 8.47
N PHE A 230 -2.14 -19.08 7.42
CA PHE A 230 -1.90 -18.60 6.05
C PHE A 230 -2.97 -17.64 5.54
N GLU A 231 -3.76 -17.07 6.41
CA GLU A 231 -4.90 -16.23 6.03
C GLU A 231 -4.48 -14.97 5.27
N ASP A 232 -3.38 -14.32 5.70
CA ASP A 232 -2.85 -13.15 4.98
C ASP A 232 -2.41 -13.52 3.56
N VAL A 233 -1.78 -14.69 3.37
CA VAL A 233 -1.37 -15.18 2.04
C VAL A 233 -2.58 -15.54 1.18
N ALA A 234 -3.59 -16.16 1.77
CA ALA A 234 -4.86 -16.45 1.09
C ALA A 234 -5.57 -15.14 0.66
N SER A 235 -5.64 -14.15 1.55
CA SER A 235 -6.21 -12.82 1.26
C SER A 235 -5.44 -12.11 0.14
N MET A 236 -4.10 -12.14 0.16
CA MET A 236 -3.28 -11.60 -0.94
C MET A 236 -3.60 -12.27 -2.28
N SER A 237 -3.73 -13.60 -2.28
CA SER A 237 -4.04 -14.36 -3.50
C SER A 237 -5.44 -14.04 -4.02
N LEU A 238 -6.44 -13.97 -3.14
CA LEU A 238 -7.81 -13.56 -3.48
C LEU A 238 -7.84 -12.13 -4.02
N GLY A 239 -7.15 -11.19 -3.36
CA GLY A 239 -7.02 -9.82 -3.82
C GLY A 239 -6.45 -9.74 -5.24
N ILE A 240 -5.37 -10.45 -5.53
CA ILE A 240 -4.71 -10.44 -6.85
C ILE A 240 -5.61 -11.07 -7.94
N MET A 241 -6.24 -12.21 -7.67
CA MET A 241 -6.96 -12.99 -8.69
C MET A 241 -8.44 -12.64 -8.81
N GLY A 242 -9.06 -12.13 -7.72
CA GLY A 242 -10.49 -11.87 -7.64
C GLY A 242 -10.94 -10.71 -8.52
N GLN A 243 -12.20 -10.76 -8.93
CA GLN A 243 -12.85 -9.66 -9.67
C GLN A 243 -13.15 -8.51 -8.71
N LYS A 244 -12.86 -7.29 -9.15
CA LYS A 244 -13.01 -6.06 -8.33
C LYS A 244 -14.04 -5.09 -8.93
N GLY A 245 -14.59 -5.41 -10.10
CA GLY A 245 -15.47 -4.48 -10.81
C GLY A 245 -14.73 -3.18 -11.16
N CYS A 246 -15.29 -2.05 -10.77
CA CYS A 246 -14.61 -0.77 -10.86
C CYS A 246 -13.69 -0.57 -9.65
N VAL A 247 -12.50 -0.07 -9.92
CA VAL A 247 -11.56 0.43 -8.88
C VAL A 247 -11.22 1.87 -9.21
N HIS A 248 -11.42 2.77 -8.26
CA HIS A 248 -11.08 4.17 -8.42
C HIS A 248 -10.06 4.60 -7.38
N LEU A 249 -9.00 5.25 -7.85
CA LEU A 249 -7.98 5.87 -7.02
C LEU A 249 -8.06 7.38 -7.21
N HIS A 250 -8.21 8.11 -6.10
CA HIS A 250 -8.18 9.57 -6.10
C HIS A 250 -6.98 10.04 -5.30
N PHE A 251 -6.17 10.90 -5.90
CA PHE A 251 -5.13 11.66 -5.21
C PHE A 251 -5.78 12.95 -4.73
N GLY A 252 -5.87 13.10 -3.41
CA GLY A 252 -6.46 14.26 -2.79
C GLY A 252 -5.60 15.52 -2.89
N ASP A 253 -6.12 16.62 -2.40
CA ASP A 253 -5.39 17.87 -2.32
C ASP A 253 -4.34 17.82 -1.18
N PRO A 254 -3.16 18.43 -1.37
CA PRO A 254 -2.21 18.61 -0.29
C PRO A 254 -2.87 19.32 0.89
N LEU A 255 -2.59 18.83 2.11
CA LEU A 255 -3.18 19.42 3.30
C LEU A 255 -2.60 20.80 3.59
N ASP A 256 -3.42 21.66 4.18
CA ASP A 256 -3.00 22.97 4.66
C ASP A 256 -1.80 22.79 5.64
N PRO A 257 -0.67 23.46 5.36
CA PRO A 257 0.54 23.31 6.14
C PRO A 257 0.46 23.88 7.57
N GLU A 258 -0.57 24.64 7.89
CA GLU A 258 -0.75 25.25 9.21
C GLU A 258 -1.66 24.42 10.16
N LEU A 259 -2.17 23.27 9.70
CA LEU A 259 -3.03 22.40 10.50
C LEU A 259 -2.26 21.73 11.64
N ASP A 260 -2.87 21.69 12.80
CA ASP A 260 -2.46 20.85 13.92
C ASP A 260 -2.83 19.36 13.67
N VAL A 261 -2.52 18.49 14.62
CA VAL A 261 -2.81 17.05 14.51
C VAL A 261 -4.30 16.76 14.29
N ALA A 262 -5.16 17.50 14.99
CA ALA A 262 -6.61 17.28 14.90
C ALA A 262 -7.15 17.80 13.57
N GLY A 263 -6.66 18.95 13.12
CA GLY A 263 -6.99 19.52 11.81
C GLY A 263 -6.56 18.61 10.66
N VAL A 264 -5.35 18.02 10.72
CA VAL A 264 -4.86 17.05 9.73
C VAL A 264 -5.77 15.82 9.68
N VAL A 265 -6.15 15.24 10.84
CA VAL A 265 -7.06 14.08 10.88
C VAL A 265 -8.39 14.43 10.24
N SER A 266 -9.00 15.58 10.64
CA SER A 266 -10.27 16.03 10.08
C SER A 266 -10.22 16.28 8.58
N ALA A 267 -9.15 16.91 8.09
CA ALA A 267 -8.98 17.20 6.67
C ALA A 267 -8.82 15.93 5.84
N ILE A 268 -8.10 14.92 6.36
CA ILE A 268 -8.00 13.62 5.70
C ILE A 268 -9.37 12.95 5.62
N ASP A 269 -10.10 12.86 6.73
CA ASP A 269 -11.41 12.21 6.78
C ASP A 269 -12.44 12.91 5.89
N GLN A 270 -12.41 14.25 5.82
CA GLN A 270 -13.25 15.02 4.89
C GLN A 270 -12.97 14.67 3.44
N GLN A 271 -11.69 14.59 3.03
CA GLN A 271 -11.32 14.19 1.69
C GLN A 271 -11.66 12.72 1.41
N MET A 272 -11.47 11.82 2.40
CA MET A 272 -11.90 10.43 2.28
C MET A 272 -13.39 10.32 1.97
N VAL A 273 -14.24 11.02 2.70
CA VAL A 273 -15.70 11.02 2.47
C VAL A 273 -16.05 11.67 1.13
N ALA A 274 -15.43 12.80 0.80
CA ALA A 274 -15.74 13.54 -0.41
C ALA A 274 -15.39 12.78 -1.70
N TYR A 275 -14.31 12.02 -1.69
CA TYR A 275 -13.78 11.37 -2.90
C TYR A 275 -13.96 9.85 -2.93
N TYR A 276 -14.48 9.22 -1.86
CA TYR A 276 -14.80 7.80 -1.87
C TYR A 276 -15.96 7.53 -2.81
N ARG A 277 -15.76 6.67 -3.80
CA ARG A 277 -16.80 6.30 -4.75
C ARG A 277 -17.61 5.12 -4.26
N LEU A 278 -18.92 5.34 -4.13
CA LEU A 278 -19.91 4.27 -4.00
C LEU A 278 -20.44 3.90 -5.39
N TYR A 279 -20.50 2.61 -5.66
CA TYR A 279 -21.03 2.04 -6.88
C TYR A 279 -22.46 1.57 -6.66
N ARG A 280 -23.23 1.41 -7.73
CA ARG A 280 -24.64 0.93 -7.63
C ARG A 280 -24.76 -0.40 -6.87
N THR A 281 -23.82 -1.31 -7.07
CA THR A 281 -23.73 -2.59 -6.35
C THR A 281 -23.57 -2.40 -4.85
N ASN A 282 -22.80 -1.40 -4.41
CA ASN A 282 -22.64 -1.06 -3.00
C ASN A 282 -23.95 -0.53 -2.41
N VAL A 283 -24.68 0.30 -3.17
CA VAL A 283 -25.97 0.86 -2.73
C VAL A 283 -27.07 -0.22 -2.68
N TRP A 284 -27.04 -1.19 -3.62
CA TRP A 284 -28.02 -2.29 -3.61
C TRP A 284 -27.76 -3.32 -2.50
N ALA A 285 -26.52 -3.43 -2.04
CA ALA A 285 -26.16 -4.33 -0.93
C ALA A 285 -26.48 -3.74 0.45
N TRP A 286 -26.72 -2.44 0.53
CA TRP A 286 -27.18 -1.73 1.73
C TRP A 286 -28.68 -1.89 1.90
#